data_01fcf88e6ee0a262ecd3447d5d253399
#
_entry.id   01fcf88e6ee0a262ecd3447d5d253399
#
_cell.length_a   1.000
_cell.length_b   1.000
_cell.length_c   1.000
_cell.angle_alpha   90.00
_cell.angle_beta   90.00
_cell.angle_gamma   90.00
#
_symmetry.space_group_name_H-M   'P 1'
#
loop_
_entity.id
_entity.type
_entity.pdbx_description
1 polymer ?
#
loop_
_entity_poly.entity_id
_entity_poly.type
_entity_poly.pdbx_seq_one_letter_code
_entity_poly.pdbx_strand_id
1 'polypeptide(L)'
;VLWTLLNPLFMMIVLSVVFSNLFKFDIENFPLYLLSGQVIFNFFNDTTTTSMGAIISNSSLIKKIYVPKYLFVLSRVFSSFINLMASFTALMLVMMAMRVEMHWTVILSPIPLLFLVAFSLGIGLILAAITVRFRDIMHLYSVFTTALMYLTPVIYPMSILPKWLSPIVRANPVTNILIMFRDVMLNGNLPSISGIIIALIETVLALGIGLYVFYKN
;
A
#
# COMPACT_ATOMS: atom_id res chain seq x y z
N VAL A 1 3.92 14.93 10.62
CA VAL A 1 2.50 14.58 10.82
C VAL A 1 1.60 15.46 9.95
N LEU A 2 1.68 16.82 10.03
CA LEU A 2 0.80 17.69 9.25
C LEU A 2 0.95 17.49 7.74
N TRP A 3 2.18 17.43 7.23
CA TRP A 3 2.46 17.17 5.81
C TRP A 3 2.01 15.79 5.34
N THR A 4 2.01 14.80 6.22
CA THR A 4 1.53 13.43 5.91
C THR A 4 0.01 13.39 5.70
N LEU A 5 -0.72 14.30 6.36
CA LEU A 5 -2.16 14.48 6.14
C LEU A 5 -2.46 15.33 4.89
N LEU A 6 -1.74 16.44 4.73
CA LEU A 6 -2.00 17.41 3.66
C LEU A 6 -1.64 16.87 2.27
N ASN A 7 -0.53 16.13 2.15
CA ASN A 7 -0.07 15.64 0.86
C ASN A 7 -1.10 14.75 0.13
N PRO A 8 -1.67 13.68 0.74
CA PRO A 8 -2.73 12.90 0.11
C PRO A 8 -3.97 13.74 -0.23
N LEU A 9 -4.35 14.70 0.62
CA LEU A 9 -5.50 15.57 0.39
C LEU A 9 -5.29 16.50 -0.81
N PHE A 10 -4.14 17.15 -0.93
CA PHE A 10 -3.82 17.99 -2.08
C PHE A 10 -3.77 17.17 -3.38
N MET A 11 -3.12 16.01 -3.35
CA MET A 11 -3.09 15.12 -4.52
C MET A 11 -4.49 14.63 -4.90
N MET A 12 -5.35 14.31 -3.92
CA MET A 12 -6.75 13.98 -4.15
C MET A 12 -7.47 15.13 -4.87
N ILE A 13 -7.34 16.35 -4.38
CA ILE A 13 -8.00 17.53 -4.99
C ILE A 13 -7.54 17.71 -6.43
N VAL A 14 -6.23 17.75 -6.67
CA VAL A 14 -5.66 17.95 -8.00
C VAL A 14 -6.11 16.86 -8.97
N LEU A 15 -5.93 15.59 -8.57
CA LEU A 15 -6.29 14.45 -9.42
C LEU A 15 -7.80 14.33 -9.62
N SER A 16 -8.62 14.65 -8.60
CA SER A 16 -10.08 14.66 -8.76
C SER A 16 -10.53 15.71 -9.77
N VAL A 17 -9.99 16.93 -9.70
CA VAL A 17 -10.32 17.98 -10.68
C VAL A 17 -9.90 17.57 -12.08
N VAL A 18 -8.71 17.02 -12.25
CA VAL A 18 -8.19 16.60 -13.55
C VAL A 18 -8.98 15.43 -14.12
N PHE A 19 -9.13 14.35 -13.35
CA PHE A 19 -9.71 13.10 -13.85
C PHE A 19 -11.24 13.13 -13.94
N SER A 20 -11.94 13.84 -13.06
CA SER A 20 -13.40 14.00 -13.17
C SER A 20 -13.81 14.79 -14.41
N ASN A 21 -13.01 15.77 -14.81
CA ASN A 21 -13.29 16.59 -16.00
C ASN A 21 -12.84 15.94 -17.31
N LEU A 22 -11.70 15.22 -17.31
CA LEU A 22 -11.13 14.64 -18.52
C LEU A 22 -11.71 13.27 -18.87
N PHE A 23 -11.87 12.41 -17.90
CA PHE A 23 -12.24 10.98 -18.15
C PHE A 23 -13.69 10.66 -17.83
N LYS A 24 -14.40 11.53 -17.10
CA LYS A 24 -15.82 11.36 -16.74
C LYS A 24 -16.18 9.91 -16.34
N PHE A 25 -15.30 9.30 -15.51
CA PHE A 25 -15.60 7.98 -14.99
C PHE A 25 -16.90 8.03 -14.21
N ASP A 26 -17.78 7.10 -14.49
CA ASP A 26 -19.06 6.93 -13.76
C ASP A 26 -18.77 6.22 -12.42
N ILE A 27 -18.03 6.92 -11.56
CA ILE A 27 -17.68 6.46 -10.21
C ILE A 27 -18.32 7.42 -9.22
N GLU A 28 -19.25 6.90 -8.46
CA GLU A 28 -19.82 7.62 -7.33
C GLU A 28 -18.71 8.00 -6.34
N ASN A 29 -18.65 9.28 -5.95
CA ASN A 29 -17.63 9.79 -5.02
C ASN A 29 -16.17 9.54 -5.47
N PHE A 30 -15.85 9.88 -6.73
CA PHE A 30 -14.49 9.72 -7.30
C PHE A 30 -13.35 10.21 -6.39
N PRO A 31 -13.45 11.36 -5.65
CA PRO A 31 -12.41 11.80 -4.72
C PRO A 31 -12.07 10.75 -3.65
N LEU A 32 -13.09 10.10 -3.08
CA LEU A 32 -12.89 9.05 -2.07
C LEU A 32 -12.32 7.77 -2.67
N TYR A 33 -12.76 7.43 -3.87
CA TYR A 33 -12.21 6.31 -4.63
C TYR A 33 -10.70 6.48 -4.86
N LEU A 34 -10.29 7.69 -5.26
CA LEU A 34 -8.90 8.04 -5.48
C LEU A 34 -8.09 8.03 -4.18
N LEU A 35 -8.62 8.69 -3.13
CA LEU A 35 -7.93 8.79 -1.84
C LEU A 35 -7.74 7.41 -1.20
N SER A 36 -8.74 6.53 -1.27
CA SER A 36 -8.62 5.15 -0.77
C SER A 36 -7.49 4.39 -1.47
N GLY A 37 -7.37 4.55 -2.79
CA GLY A 37 -6.29 3.94 -3.57
C GLY A 37 -4.91 4.51 -3.22
N GLN A 38 -4.82 5.82 -3.03
CA GLN A 38 -3.58 6.48 -2.62
C GLN A 38 -3.13 6.06 -1.22
N VAL A 39 -4.02 5.93 -0.26
CA VAL A 39 -3.70 5.48 1.11
C VAL A 39 -3.02 4.11 1.08
N ILE A 40 -3.59 3.15 0.36
CA ILE A 40 -3.06 1.79 0.24
C ILE A 40 -1.73 1.77 -0.51
N PHE A 41 -1.67 2.39 -1.69
CA PHE A 41 -0.49 2.35 -2.54
C PHE A 41 0.69 3.13 -1.95
N ASN A 42 0.44 4.32 -1.39
CA ASN A 42 1.48 5.14 -0.78
C ASN A 42 2.11 4.44 0.42
N PHE A 43 1.31 3.77 1.25
CA PHE A 43 1.86 2.97 2.36
C PHE A 43 2.77 1.85 1.85
N PHE A 44 2.31 1.06 0.86
CA PHE A 44 3.11 0.00 0.26
C PHE A 44 4.43 0.53 -0.28
N ASN A 45 4.37 1.59 -1.10
CA ASN A 45 5.55 2.21 -1.71
C ASN A 45 6.51 2.79 -0.68
N ASP A 46 5.99 3.56 0.30
CA ASP A 46 6.81 4.17 1.37
C ASP A 46 7.51 3.09 2.22
N THR A 47 6.75 2.09 2.66
CA THR A 47 7.27 1.00 3.49
C THR A 47 8.37 0.22 2.77
N THR A 48 8.14 -0.19 1.54
CA THR A 48 9.09 -1.02 0.78
C THR A 48 10.34 -0.23 0.40
N THR A 49 10.18 1.02 -0.05
CA THR A 49 11.30 1.89 -0.44
C THR A 49 12.18 2.25 0.76
N THR A 50 11.57 2.62 1.91
CA THR A 50 12.36 2.97 3.11
C THR A 50 13.04 1.75 3.72
N SER A 51 12.43 0.56 3.61
CA SER A 51 13.01 -0.70 4.07
C SER A 51 14.28 -1.08 3.31
N MET A 52 14.38 -0.78 2.01
CA MET A 52 15.59 -1.04 1.20
C MET A 52 16.84 -0.41 1.79
N GLY A 53 16.73 0.84 2.25
CA GLY A 53 17.86 1.57 2.84
C GLY A 53 18.09 1.28 4.32
N ALA A 54 17.21 0.54 4.99
CA ALA A 54 17.19 0.41 6.45
C ALA A 54 18.51 -0.12 7.05
N ILE A 55 19.14 -1.12 6.42
CA ILE A 55 20.40 -1.71 6.89
C ILE A 55 21.58 -0.81 6.52
N ILE A 56 21.61 -0.31 5.29
CA ILE A 56 22.74 0.51 4.79
C ILE A 56 22.86 1.82 5.56
N SER A 57 21.75 2.52 5.78
CA SER A 57 21.72 3.80 6.50
C SER A 57 22.09 3.66 7.97
N ASN A 58 21.90 2.48 8.58
CA ASN A 58 22.24 2.21 9.97
C ASN A 58 23.52 1.35 10.15
N SER A 59 24.32 1.21 9.10
CA SER A 59 25.53 0.36 9.11
C SER A 59 26.54 0.75 10.19
N SER A 60 26.67 2.03 10.50
CA SER A 60 27.56 2.52 11.58
C SER A 60 27.10 2.07 12.97
N LEU A 61 25.80 2.01 13.19
CA LEU A 61 25.20 1.55 14.45
C LEU A 61 25.32 0.04 14.59
N ILE A 62 25.02 -0.70 13.51
CA ILE A 62 25.09 -2.17 13.47
C ILE A 62 26.52 -2.68 13.79
N LYS A 63 27.56 -1.93 13.39
CA LYS A 63 28.95 -2.28 13.70
C LYS A 63 29.36 -2.02 15.15
N LYS A 64 28.63 -1.15 15.86
CA LYS A 64 29.00 -0.76 17.25
C LYS A 64 28.21 -1.52 18.30
N ILE A 65 26.98 -1.94 17.99
CA ILE A 65 26.06 -2.55 18.93
C ILE A 65 25.48 -3.83 18.31
N TYR A 66 25.40 -4.89 19.09
CA TYR A 66 24.75 -6.13 18.67
C TYR A 66 23.23 -5.96 18.72
N VAL A 67 22.64 -5.57 17.57
CA VAL A 67 21.20 -5.45 17.39
C VAL A 67 20.77 -6.32 16.21
N PRO A 68 19.72 -7.15 16.35
CA PRO A 68 19.19 -7.93 15.23
C PRO A 68 18.82 -7.04 14.04
N LYS A 69 19.37 -7.34 12.87
CA LYS A 69 19.22 -6.50 11.65
C LYS A 69 17.76 -6.28 11.24
N TYR A 70 16.86 -7.25 11.48
CA TYR A 70 15.45 -7.14 11.13
C TYR A 70 14.72 -6.00 11.87
N LEU A 71 15.21 -5.59 13.06
CA LEU A 71 14.61 -4.49 13.81
C LEU A 71 14.71 -3.16 13.06
N PHE A 72 15.72 -2.96 12.23
CA PHE A 72 15.84 -1.75 11.41
C PHE A 72 14.77 -1.71 10.31
N VAL A 73 14.47 -2.86 9.70
CA VAL A 73 13.35 -2.96 8.73
C VAL A 73 12.02 -2.76 9.45
N LEU A 74 11.81 -3.43 10.57
CA LEU A 74 10.59 -3.31 11.37
C LEU A 74 10.34 -1.87 11.82
N SER A 75 11.39 -1.13 12.22
CA SER A 75 11.27 0.28 12.59
C SER A 75 10.77 1.16 11.44
N ARG A 76 11.18 0.87 10.18
CA ARG A 76 10.68 1.58 8.99
C ARG A 76 9.21 1.27 8.73
N VAL A 77 8.84 0.00 8.80
CA VAL A 77 7.43 -0.42 8.67
C VAL A 77 6.56 0.27 9.72
N PHE A 78 7.03 0.34 10.97
CA PHE A 78 6.29 1.00 12.04
C PHE A 78 6.17 2.51 11.82
N SER A 79 7.22 3.16 11.32
CA SER A 79 7.19 4.58 10.95
C SER A 79 6.16 4.84 9.83
N SER A 80 6.18 4.01 8.78
CA SER A 80 5.21 4.11 7.69
C SER A 80 3.78 3.79 8.16
N PHE A 81 3.62 2.89 9.16
CA PHE A 81 2.32 2.59 9.76
C PHE A 81 1.71 3.82 10.46
N ILE A 82 2.52 4.62 11.15
CA ILE A 82 2.05 5.90 11.73
C ILE A 82 1.54 6.83 10.62
N ASN A 83 2.25 6.90 9.49
CA ASN A 83 1.83 7.68 8.32
C ASN A 83 0.54 7.12 7.71
N LEU A 84 0.37 5.79 7.67
CA LEU A 84 -0.86 5.13 7.23
C LEU A 84 -2.05 5.53 8.11
N MET A 85 -1.89 5.50 9.43
CA MET A 85 -2.95 5.90 10.37
C MET A 85 -3.34 7.36 10.18
N ALA A 86 -2.38 8.25 9.93
CA ALA A 86 -2.65 9.64 9.61
C ALA A 86 -3.44 9.78 8.29
N SER A 87 -3.01 9.08 7.23
CA SER A 87 -3.71 9.09 5.93
C SER A 87 -5.10 8.45 6.00
N PHE A 88 -5.26 7.39 6.80
CA PHE A 88 -6.56 6.77 7.07
C PHE A 88 -7.50 7.73 7.81
N THR A 89 -6.99 8.47 8.80
CA THR A 89 -7.76 9.52 9.48
C THR A 89 -8.19 10.62 8.50
N ALA A 90 -7.32 11.03 7.58
CA ALA A 90 -7.67 11.98 6.53
C ALA A 90 -8.81 11.46 5.64
N LEU A 91 -8.77 10.18 5.24
CA LEU A 91 -9.83 9.53 4.47
C LEU A 91 -11.17 9.58 5.23
N MET A 92 -11.17 9.25 6.52
CA MET A 92 -12.36 9.30 7.37
C MET A 92 -12.94 10.71 7.47
N LEU A 93 -12.09 11.73 7.64
CA LEU A 93 -12.52 13.13 7.68
C LEU A 93 -13.15 13.58 6.35
N VAL A 94 -12.59 13.17 5.22
CA VAL A 94 -13.17 13.47 3.90
C VAL A 94 -14.51 12.78 3.70
N MET A 95 -14.66 11.52 4.12
CA MET A 95 -15.95 10.80 4.08
C MET A 95 -17.02 11.55 4.89
N MET A 96 -16.69 12.01 6.09
CA MET A 96 -17.58 12.81 6.92
C MET A 96 -17.92 14.17 6.29
N ALA A 97 -16.94 14.87 5.72
CA ALA A 97 -17.13 16.16 5.07
C ALA A 97 -18.02 16.07 3.82
N MET A 98 -17.87 14.99 3.04
CA MET A 98 -18.69 14.69 1.85
C MET A 98 -20.06 14.10 2.20
N ARG A 99 -20.35 13.84 3.47
CA ARG A 99 -21.61 13.24 3.96
C ARG A 99 -21.93 11.89 3.28
N VAL A 100 -20.90 11.11 2.97
CA VAL A 100 -21.08 9.77 2.43
C VAL A 100 -21.56 8.85 3.55
N GLU A 101 -22.49 7.94 3.22
CA GLU A 101 -23.04 6.99 4.18
C GLU A 101 -21.92 6.09 4.75
N MET A 102 -21.75 6.14 6.07
CA MET A 102 -20.80 5.28 6.76
C MET A 102 -21.45 3.95 7.08
N HIS A 103 -21.10 2.93 6.33
CA HIS A 103 -21.56 1.58 6.57
C HIS A 103 -20.88 0.98 7.82
N TRP A 104 -21.57 0.09 8.52
CA TRP A 104 -20.99 -0.63 9.67
C TRP A 104 -19.74 -1.44 9.30
N THR A 105 -19.59 -1.82 8.01
CA THR A 105 -18.42 -2.53 7.46
C THR A 105 -17.11 -1.77 7.64
N VAL A 106 -17.13 -0.45 7.82
CA VAL A 106 -15.93 0.37 8.08
C VAL A 106 -15.14 -0.15 9.29
N ILE A 107 -15.82 -0.76 10.28
CA ILE A 107 -15.18 -1.39 11.45
C ILE A 107 -14.24 -2.55 11.04
N LEU A 108 -14.47 -3.16 9.87
CA LEU A 108 -13.65 -4.24 9.34
C LEU A 108 -12.42 -3.75 8.54
N SER A 109 -12.26 -2.44 8.38
CA SER A 109 -11.11 -1.85 7.67
C SER A 109 -9.73 -2.24 8.24
N PRO A 110 -9.55 -2.58 9.52
CA PRO A 110 -8.28 -3.10 10.00
C PRO A 110 -7.84 -4.41 9.32
N ILE A 111 -8.76 -5.24 8.82
CA ILE A 111 -8.43 -6.52 8.17
C ILE A 111 -7.57 -6.30 6.91
N PRO A 112 -8.03 -5.57 5.87
CA PRO A 112 -7.19 -5.30 4.70
C PRO A 112 -5.93 -4.50 5.05
N LEU A 113 -5.98 -3.61 6.05
CA LEU A 113 -4.80 -2.86 6.49
C LEU A 113 -3.74 -3.77 7.14
N LEU A 114 -4.14 -4.79 7.92
CA LEU A 114 -3.22 -5.76 8.48
C LEU A 114 -2.56 -6.61 7.39
N PHE A 115 -3.31 -7.07 6.38
CA PHE A 115 -2.73 -7.74 5.22
C PHE A 115 -1.72 -6.86 4.49
N LEU A 116 -2.06 -5.58 4.31
CA LEU A 116 -1.16 -4.60 3.67
C LEU A 116 0.15 -4.44 4.44
N VAL A 117 0.08 -4.26 5.76
CA VAL A 117 1.27 -4.10 6.63
C VAL A 117 2.14 -5.35 6.59
N ALA A 118 1.53 -6.52 6.75
CA ALA A 118 2.24 -7.79 6.77
C ALA A 118 2.87 -8.13 5.40
N PHE A 119 2.14 -7.91 4.31
CA PHE A 119 2.65 -8.07 2.95
C PHE A 119 3.82 -7.12 2.67
N SER A 120 3.66 -5.82 2.99
CA SER A 120 4.71 -4.81 2.80
C SER A 120 5.96 -5.11 3.63
N LEU A 121 5.81 -5.65 4.85
CA LEU A 121 6.92 -6.12 5.67
C LEU A 121 7.69 -7.25 4.99
N GLY A 122 6.97 -8.25 4.45
CA GLY A 122 7.58 -9.37 3.72
C GLY A 122 8.42 -8.90 2.53
N ILE A 123 7.84 -8.05 1.68
CA ILE A 123 8.54 -7.45 0.53
C ILE A 123 9.71 -6.56 1.01
N GLY A 124 9.50 -5.76 2.07
CA GLY A 124 10.53 -4.92 2.67
C GLY A 124 11.75 -5.70 3.16
N LEU A 125 11.55 -6.88 3.78
CA LEU A 125 12.63 -7.77 4.19
C LEU A 125 13.41 -8.32 2.98
N ILE A 126 12.72 -8.76 1.93
CA ILE A 126 13.37 -9.21 0.68
C ILE A 126 14.25 -8.11 0.11
N LEU A 127 13.66 -6.92 -0.06
CA LEU A 127 14.35 -5.78 -0.66
C LEU A 127 15.53 -5.31 0.18
N ALA A 128 15.37 -5.24 1.51
CA ALA A 128 16.46 -4.89 2.42
C ALA A 128 17.66 -5.84 2.30
N ALA A 129 17.39 -7.16 2.22
CA ALA A 129 18.44 -8.17 2.08
C ALA A 129 19.17 -8.04 0.73
N ILE A 130 18.42 -7.87 -0.37
CA ILE A 130 19.01 -7.78 -1.71
C ILE A 130 19.79 -6.48 -1.90
N THR A 131 19.27 -5.35 -1.36
CA THR A 131 19.90 -4.02 -1.51
C THR A 131 21.28 -3.95 -0.82
N VAL A 132 21.49 -4.69 0.25
CA VAL A 132 22.84 -4.79 0.88
C VAL A 132 23.87 -5.34 -0.09
N ARG A 133 23.47 -6.26 -0.97
CA ARG A 133 24.35 -6.90 -1.95
C ARG A 133 24.41 -6.14 -3.28
N PHE A 134 23.26 -5.61 -3.72
CA PHE A 134 23.10 -4.93 -5.00
C PHE A 134 22.42 -3.57 -4.80
N ARG A 135 23.21 -2.51 -4.65
CA ARG A 135 22.68 -1.16 -4.37
C ARG A 135 21.85 -0.58 -5.51
N ASP A 136 22.14 -0.95 -6.75
CA ASP A 136 21.45 -0.46 -7.95
C ASP A 136 19.98 -0.90 -8.02
N ILE A 137 19.59 -1.92 -7.23
CA ILE A 137 18.21 -2.35 -7.14
C ILE A 137 17.27 -1.25 -6.66
N MET A 138 17.77 -0.25 -5.93
CA MET A 138 16.98 0.90 -5.49
C MET A 138 16.43 1.69 -6.68
N HIS A 139 17.24 1.89 -7.71
CA HIS A 139 16.81 2.58 -8.94
C HIS A 139 15.84 1.74 -9.76
N LEU A 140 16.13 0.44 -9.92
CA LEU A 140 15.22 -0.48 -10.61
C LEU A 140 13.87 -0.58 -9.91
N TYR A 141 13.87 -0.63 -8.58
CA TYR A 141 12.65 -0.70 -7.81
C TYR A 141 11.81 0.56 -7.91
N SER A 142 12.39 1.75 -8.00
CA SER A 142 11.65 3.00 -8.20
C SER A 142 10.90 3.02 -9.53
N VAL A 143 11.50 2.49 -10.60
CA VAL A 143 10.83 2.33 -11.90
C VAL A 143 9.73 1.28 -11.81
N PHE A 144 10.01 0.15 -11.14
CA PHE A 144 9.02 -0.91 -10.93
C PHE A 144 7.79 -0.41 -10.15
N THR A 145 7.99 0.34 -9.05
CA THR A 145 6.86 0.87 -8.26
C THR A 145 6.05 1.92 -9.03
N THR A 146 6.70 2.71 -9.89
CA THR A 146 5.98 3.61 -10.80
C THR A 146 5.10 2.84 -11.77
N ALA A 147 5.62 1.78 -12.40
CA ALA A 147 4.83 0.91 -13.26
C ALA A 147 3.70 0.20 -12.48
N LEU A 148 4.00 -0.26 -11.26
CA LEU A 148 3.02 -0.93 -10.39
C LEU A 148 1.87 0.01 -9.99
N MET A 149 2.13 1.30 -9.80
CA MET A 149 1.09 2.30 -9.52
C MET A 149 0.07 2.36 -10.67
N TYR A 150 0.53 2.32 -11.91
CA TYR A 150 -0.36 2.30 -13.07
C TYR A 150 -1.02 0.94 -13.31
N LEU A 151 -0.38 -0.15 -12.87
CA LEU A 151 -0.97 -1.50 -12.90
C LEU A 151 -1.95 -1.75 -11.74
N THR A 152 -1.93 -0.92 -10.71
CA THR A 152 -2.88 -0.99 -9.61
C THR A 152 -4.05 -0.04 -9.91
N PRO A 153 -5.32 -0.44 -9.75
CA PRO A 153 -6.47 0.40 -10.09
C PRO A 153 -6.69 1.51 -9.03
N VAL A 154 -5.67 2.37 -8.85
CA VAL A 154 -5.72 3.51 -7.92
C VAL A 154 -6.60 4.61 -8.49
N ILE A 155 -6.39 4.96 -9.76
CA ILE A 155 -6.98 6.12 -10.42
C ILE A 155 -8.19 5.74 -11.28
N TYR A 156 -8.25 4.50 -11.75
CA TYR A 156 -9.25 4.01 -12.70
C TYR A 156 -10.01 2.81 -12.15
N PRO A 157 -11.27 2.58 -12.60
CA PRO A 157 -12.04 1.42 -12.18
C PRO A 157 -11.63 0.17 -12.97
N MET A 158 -11.80 -1.01 -12.34
CA MET A 158 -11.53 -2.30 -12.99
C MET A 158 -12.36 -2.54 -14.26
N SER A 159 -13.52 -1.89 -14.39
CA SER A 159 -14.46 -2.06 -15.49
C SER A 159 -13.94 -1.59 -16.85
N ILE A 160 -13.00 -0.64 -16.87
CA ILE A 160 -12.43 -0.10 -18.12
C ILE A 160 -11.25 -0.90 -18.65
N LEU A 161 -10.76 -1.89 -17.88
CA LEU A 161 -9.59 -2.67 -18.27
C LEU A 161 -9.90 -3.61 -19.44
N PRO A 162 -9.00 -3.69 -20.44
CA PRO A 162 -9.09 -4.70 -21.47
C PRO A 162 -9.07 -6.12 -20.87
N LYS A 163 -9.77 -7.06 -21.51
CA LYS A 163 -9.90 -8.45 -21.02
C LYS A 163 -8.55 -9.15 -20.80
N TRP A 164 -7.52 -8.82 -21.59
CA TRP A 164 -6.18 -9.39 -21.46
C TRP A 164 -5.39 -8.84 -20.27
N LEU A 165 -5.66 -7.58 -19.86
CA LEU A 165 -4.93 -6.91 -18.78
C LEU A 165 -5.57 -7.19 -17.40
N SER A 166 -6.87 -7.42 -17.34
CA SER A 166 -7.61 -7.68 -16.10
C SER A 166 -7.01 -8.82 -15.25
N PRO A 167 -6.59 -9.98 -15.80
CA PRO A 167 -5.97 -11.03 -15.00
C PRO A 167 -4.63 -10.61 -14.38
N ILE A 168 -3.83 -9.83 -15.11
CA ILE A 168 -2.52 -9.33 -14.62
C ILE A 168 -2.72 -8.38 -13.44
N VAL A 169 -3.68 -7.46 -13.56
CA VAL A 169 -4.02 -6.52 -12.48
C VAL A 169 -4.59 -7.25 -11.26
N ARG A 170 -5.41 -8.28 -11.45
CA ARG A 170 -5.97 -9.11 -10.37
C ARG A 170 -4.91 -10.00 -9.70
N ALA A 171 -3.85 -10.39 -10.42
CA ALA A 171 -2.74 -11.14 -9.84
C ALA A 171 -1.82 -10.27 -8.95
N ASN A 172 -2.01 -8.96 -8.93
CA ASN A 172 -1.24 -8.07 -8.08
C ASN A 172 -1.81 -8.08 -6.65
N PRO A 173 -1.03 -8.49 -5.62
CA PRO A 173 -1.49 -8.54 -4.23
C PRO A 173 -2.00 -7.20 -3.70
N VAL A 174 -1.36 -6.09 -4.09
CA VAL A 174 -1.80 -4.75 -3.69
C VAL A 174 -3.19 -4.44 -4.24
N THR A 175 -3.51 -4.92 -5.44
CA THR A 175 -4.86 -4.78 -6.02
C THR A 175 -5.91 -5.53 -5.22
N ASN A 176 -5.62 -6.78 -4.80
CA ASN A 176 -6.53 -7.57 -3.97
C ASN A 176 -6.84 -6.87 -2.65
N ILE A 177 -5.82 -6.39 -1.98
CA ILE A 177 -5.95 -5.65 -0.71
C ILE A 177 -6.74 -4.35 -0.92
N LEU A 178 -6.46 -3.62 -2.01
CA LEU A 178 -7.17 -2.38 -2.36
C LEU A 178 -8.66 -2.62 -2.62
N ILE A 179 -9.01 -3.68 -3.36
CA ILE A 179 -10.41 -4.04 -3.62
C ILE A 179 -11.11 -4.35 -2.31
N MET A 180 -10.53 -5.20 -1.44
CA MET A 180 -11.09 -5.50 -0.12
C MET A 180 -11.27 -4.24 0.74
N PHE A 181 -10.30 -3.33 0.69
CA PHE A 181 -10.37 -2.08 1.44
C PHE A 181 -11.53 -1.19 0.95
N ARG A 182 -11.72 -1.07 -0.38
CA ARG A 182 -12.83 -0.31 -0.97
C ARG A 182 -14.18 -0.95 -0.70
N ASP A 183 -14.28 -2.28 -0.76
CA ASP A 183 -15.52 -2.98 -0.45
C ASP A 183 -16.00 -2.66 0.96
N VAL A 184 -15.08 -2.65 1.92
CA VAL A 184 -15.39 -2.37 3.32
C VAL A 184 -15.67 -0.89 3.56
N MET A 185 -14.88 0.02 2.93
CA MET A 185 -14.92 1.45 3.21
C MET A 185 -15.98 2.21 2.42
N LEU A 186 -16.14 1.87 1.13
CA LEU A 186 -16.97 2.65 0.21
C LEU A 186 -18.26 1.92 -0.20
N ASN A 187 -18.18 0.61 -0.43
CA ASN A 187 -19.29 -0.16 -0.99
C ASN A 187 -20.21 -0.76 0.08
N GLY A 188 -19.83 -0.73 1.37
CA GLY A 188 -20.61 -1.34 2.44
C GLY A 188 -20.69 -2.88 2.37
N ASN A 189 -19.82 -3.50 1.58
CA ASN A 189 -19.78 -4.94 1.37
C ASN A 189 -18.81 -5.64 2.33
N LEU A 190 -19.13 -6.87 2.70
CA LEU A 190 -18.19 -7.74 3.39
C LEU A 190 -17.07 -8.17 2.42
N PRO A 191 -15.82 -8.27 2.90
CA PRO A 191 -14.74 -8.81 2.08
C PRO A 191 -15.09 -10.21 1.60
N SER A 192 -14.87 -10.50 0.31
CA SER A 192 -15.13 -11.84 -0.22
C SER A 192 -14.20 -12.86 0.44
N ILE A 193 -14.73 -14.02 0.79
CA ILE A 193 -13.95 -15.11 1.41
C ILE A 193 -12.77 -15.50 0.50
N SER A 194 -12.98 -15.54 -0.81
CA SER A 194 -11.92 -15.81 -1.79
C SER A 194 -10.83 -14.73 -1.75
N GLY A 195 -11.20 -13.44 -1.64
CA GLY A 195 -10.25 -12.35 -1.51
C GLY A 195 -9.39 -12.44 -0.25
N ILE A 196 -10.02 -12.78 0.89
CA ILE A 196 -9.30 -12.99 2.16
C ILE A 196 -8.30 -14.15 2.05
N ILE A 197 -8.72 -15.29 1.47
CA ILE A 197 -7.84 -16.46 1.30
C ILE A 197 -6.66 -16.14 0.40
N ILE A 198 -6.89 -15.45 -0.73
CA ILE A 198 -5.83 -15.04 -1.66
C ILE A 198 -4.86 -14.09 -0.95
N ALA A 199 -5.36 -13.04 -0.30
CA ALA A 199 -4.52 -12.09 0.43
C ALA A 199 -3.72 -12.75 1.57
N LEU A 200 -4.31 -13.74 2.26
CA LEU A 200 -3.61 -14.53 3.29
C LEU A 200 -2.45 -15.32 2.68
N ILE A 201 -2.70 -16.05 1.58
CA ILE A 201 -1.66 -16.83 0.88
C ILE A 201 -0.53 -15.92 0.40
N GLU A 202 -0.87 -14.81 -0.28
CA GLU A 202 0.10 -13.83 -0.78
C GLU A 202 0.95 -13.24 0.36
N THR A 203 0.32 -12.89 1.47
CA THR A 203 0.99 -12.34 2.66
C THR A 203 1.91 -13.34 3.32
N VAL A 204 1.43 -14.59 3.53
CA VAL A 204 2.23 -15.66 4.14
C VAL A 204 3.43 -16.01 3.26
N LEU A 205 3.24 -16.08 1.95
CA LEU A 205 4.33 -16.31 1.01
C LEU A 205 5.35 -15.17 1.04
N ALA A 206 4.90 -13.91 1.00
CA ALA A 206 5.80 -12.76 1.05
C ALA A 206 6.61 -12.71 2.36
N LEU A 207 5.97 -12.96 3.50
CA LEU A 207 6.64 -13.01 4.80
C LEU A 207 7.60 -14.20 4.90
N GLY A 208 7.16 -15.40 4.47
CA GLY A 208 8.00 -16.61 4.51
C GLY A 208 9.26 -16.47 3.66
N ILE A 209 9.10 -16.02 2.42
CA ILE A 209 10.23 -15.73 1.51
C ILE A 209 11.08 -14.60 2.07
N GLY A 210 10.44 -13.53 2.58
CA GLY A 210 11.13 -12.38 3.16
C GLY A 210 12.02 -12.77 4.33
N LEU A 211 11.51 -13.51 5.28
CA LEU A 211 12.28 -14.03 6.42
C LEU A 211 13.40 -14.97 5.96
N TYR A 212 13.08 -15.92 5.07
CA TYR A 212 14.08 -16.86 4.56
C TYR A 212 15.25 -16.15 3.88
N VAL A 213 14.96 -15.24 2.94
CA VAL A 213 16.00 -14.48 2.21
C VAL A 213 16.79 -13.59 3.17
N PHE A 214 16.12 -12.98 4.14
CA PHE A 214 16.74 -12.08 5.11
C PHE A 214 17.69 -12.80 6.07
N TYR A 215 17.31 -14.01 6.55
CA TYR A 215 18.16 -14.80 7.46
C TYR A 215 19.33 -15.50 6.74
N LYS A 216 19.18 -15.78 5.46
CA LYS A 216 20.23 -16.43 4.67
C LYS A 216 21.34 -15.46 4.23
N ASN A 217 21.08 -14.13 4.21
CA ASN A 217 22.03 -13.09 3.79
C ASN A 217 22.48 -12.23 4.97
#